data_9fe3fc6dc3988a8b89dcd5246b05d065
#
_entry.id   9fe3fc6dc3988a8b89dcd5246b05d065
#
_cell.length_a   1.000
_cell.length_b   1.000
_cell.length_c   1.000
_cell.angle_alpha   90.00
_cell.angle_beta   90.00
_cell.angle_gamma   90.00
#
_symmetry.space_group_name_H-M   'P 1'
#
loop_
_entity.id
_entity.type
_entity.pdbx_description
1 polymer ?
#
loop_
_entity_poly.entity_id
_entity_poly.type
_entity_poly.pdbx_seq_one_letter_code
_entity_poly.pdbx_strand_id
1 'polypeptide(L)'
;MIYPATFEQKIGFDRLREQVAARCTMRAARERLADEGFSTSPREIERRLALADEMRLVLDMERDFPGGDYPDIDYVVAKLRVEGSFLDVEEVAVLHKALSVVGGIVAFILGREERYPTLYARTRGVAAFPEIVQRVEGILDRF
;
A
#
# COMPACT_ATOMS: atom_id res chain seq x y z
N MET A 1 -2.07 -14.07 23.19
CA MET A 1 -3.16 -13.32 23.86
C MET A 1 -2.51 -12.42 24.90
N ILE A 2 -2.82 -11.12 24.92
CA ILE A 2 -2.34 -10.19 25.95
C ILE A 2 -3.41 -10.08 27.03
N TYR A 3 -3.00 -10.19 28.28
CA TYR A 3 -3.86 -10.05 29.44
C TYR A 3 -3.48 -8.79 30.23
N PRO A 4 -4.42 -7.99 30.69
CA PRO A 4 -5.87 -8.09 30.48
C PRO A 4 -6.32 -7.68 29.06
N ALA A 5 -7.52 -8.08 28.63
CA ALA A 5 -8.07 -7.74 27.31
C ALA A 5 -8.16 -6.23 27.04
N THR A 6 -8.21 -5.43 28.11
CA THR A 6 -8.24 -3.96 28.05
C THR A 6 -6.84 -3.32 28.08
N PHE A 7 -5.77 -4.09 27.91
CA PHE A 7 -4.39 -3.59 28.01
C PHE A 7 -4.12 -2.44 27.05
N GLU A 8 -4.49 -2.56 25.79
CA GLU A 8 -4.29 -1.52 24.77
C GLU A 8 -4.95 -0.19 25.17
N GLN A 9 -6.18 -0.24 25.69
CA GLN A 9 -6.89 0.96 26.17
C GLN A 9 -6.19 1.59 27.38
N LYS A 10 -5.70 0.76 28.31
CA LYS A 10 -5.02 1.25 29.53
C LYS A 10 -3.72 1.97 29.23
N ILE A 11 -2.99 1.58 28.18
CA ILE A 11 -1.75 2.24 27.77
C ILE A 11 -1.98 3.33 26.69
N GLY A 12 -3.23 3.52 26.23
CA GLY A 12 -3.58 4.50 25.19
C GLY A 12 -3.16 4.09 23.77
N PHE A 13 -2.86 2.81 23.55
CA PHE A 13 -2.45 2.31 22.24
C PHE A 13 -3.59 2.33 21.23
N ASP A 14 -4.82 2.17 21.67
CA ASP A 14 -6.04 2.35 20.88
C ASP A 14 -6.09 3.74 20.23
N ARG A 15 -5.81 4.81 21.02
CA ARG A 15 -5.76 6.19 20.49
C ARG A 15 -4.65 6.38 19.46
N LEU A 16 -3.49 5.77 19.70
CA LEU A 16 -2.39 5.82 18.73
C LEU A 16 -2.80 5.15 17.42
N ARG A 17 -3.44 3.98 17.49
CA ARG A 17 -3.97 3.24 16.35
C ARG A 17 -4.98 4.09 15.55
N GLU A 18 -5.91 4.77 16.23
CA GLU A 18 -6.86 5.69 15.61
C GLU A 18 -6.17 6.85 14.88
N GLN A 19 -5.14 7.46 15.48
CA GLN A 19 -4.37 8.53 14.84
C GLN A 19 -3.64 8.07 13.59
N VAL A 20 -3.08 6.85 13.57
CA VAL A 20 -2.45 6.28 12.39
C VAL A 20 -3.50 5.95 11.34
N ALA A 21 -4.64 5.36 11.73
CA ALA A 21 -5.74 5.04 10.83
C ALA A 21 -6.29 6.31 10.13
N ALA A 22 -6.39 7.42 10.84
CA ALA A 22 -6.83 8.70 10.28
C ALA A 22 -5.89 9.24 9.19
N ARG A 23 -4.64 8.80 9.16
CA ARG A 23 -3.65 9.17 8.12
C ARG A 23 -3.63 8.20 6.93
N CYS A 24 -4.29 7.05 7.05
CA CYS A 24 -4.39 6.11 5.94
C CYS A 24 -5.41 6.62 4.91
N THR A 25 -5.00 6.80 3.67
CA THR A 25 -5.86 7.21 2.56
C THR A 25 -6.70 6.04 2.02
N MET A 26 -6.13 4.83 2.02
CA MET A 26 -6.80 3.64 1.52
C MET A 26 -7.58 2.91 2.62
N ARG A 27 -8.81 2.47 2.31
CA ARG A 27 -9.63 1.66 3.20
C ARG A 27 -8.93 0.38 3.63
N ALA A 28 -8.35 -0.36 2.67
CA ALA A 28 -7.61 -1.59 2.94
C ALA A 28 -6.44 -1.39 3.94
N ALA A 29 -5.76 -0.24 3.92
CA ALA A 29 -4.72 0.07 4.88
C ALA A 29 -5.28 0.26 6.30
N ARG A 30 -6.44 0.92 6.43
CA ARG A 30 -7.14 1.10 7.71
C ARG A 30 -7.62 -0.23 8.30
N GLU A 31 -8.20 -1.08 7.47
CA GLU A 31 -8.67 -2.42 7.88
C GLU A 31 -7.49 -3.28 8.36
N ARG A 32 -6.38 -3.32 7.62
CA ARG A 32 -5.16 -4.04 8.05
C ARG A 32 -4.59 -3.51 9.35
N LEU A 33 -4.61 -2.20 9.57
CA LEU A 33 -4.16 -1.60 10.83
C LEU A 33 -5.07 -1.97 11.99
N ALA A 34 -6.39 -2.06 11.77
CA ALA A 34 -7.35 -2.48 12.78
C ALA A 34 -7.14 -3.94 13.20
N ASP A 35 -6.78 -4.80 12.23
CA ASP A 35 -6.53 -6.24 12.45
C ASP A 35 -5.12 -6.51 12.99
N GLU A 36 -4.23 -5.49 13.03
CA GLU A 36 -2.86 -5.64 13.48
C GLU A 36 -2.81 -5.91 14.99
N GLY A 37 -2.27 -7.07 15.34
CA GLY A 37 -2.16 -7.55 16.71
C GLY A 37 -0.71 -7.65 17.18
N PHE A 38 -0.56 -8.04 18.44
CA PHE A 38 0.74 -8.32 19.02
C PHE A 38 1.36 -9.57 18.42
N SER A 39 2.65 -9.48 18.13
CA SER A 39 3.45 -10.64 17.72
C SER A 39 4.35 -11.07 18.87
N THR A 40 4.49 -12.39 19.04
CA THR A 40 5.45 -13.02 19.97
C THR A 40 6.66 -13.57 19.26
N SER A 41 6.72 -13.44 17.93
CA SER A 41 7.85 -13.88 17.12
C SER A 41 8.88 -12.75 17.00
N PRO A 42 10.09 -12.89 17.58
CA PRO A 42 11.14 -11.87 17.46
C PRO A 42 11.47 -11.54 16.00
N ARG A 43 11.61 -12.58 15.17
CA ARG A 43 11.89 -12.43 13.74
C ARG A 43 10.84 -11.60 13.00
N GLU A 44 9.56 -11.80 13.31
CA GLU A 44 8.47 -11.04 12.69
C GLU A 44 8.47 -9.58 13.18
N ILE A 45 8.75 -9.37 14.46
CA ILE A 45 8.86 -8.02 15.03
C ILE A 45 10.01 -7.26 14.38
N GLU A 46 11.19 -7.87 14.30
CA GLU A 46 12.38 -7.28 13.65
C GLU A 46 12.10 -6.93 12.19
N ARG A 47 11.45 -7.84 11.44
CA ARG A 47 11.08 -7.60 10.05
C ARG A 47 10.13 -6.41 9.91
N ARG A 48 9.12 -6.28 10.76
CA ARG A 48 8.16 -5.18 10.73
C ARG A 48 8.83 -3.84 11.08
N LEU A 49 9.70 -3.85 12.09
CA LEU A 49 10.48 -2.67 12.45
C LEU A 49 11.42 -2.25 11.31
N ALA A 50 12.09 -3.19 10.66
CA ALA A 50 12.95 -2.90 9.53
C ALA A 50 12.17 -2.30 8.34
N LEU A 51 10.98 -2.84 8.01
CA LEU A 51 10.11 -2.27 6.98
C LEU A 51 9.72 -0.82 7.30
N ALA A 52 9.33 -0.55 8.55
CA ALA A 52 8.94 0.79 8.99
C ALA A 52 10.14 1.76 8.94
N ASP A 53 11.32 1.33 9.38
CA ASP A 53 12.52 2.16 9.39
C ASP A 53 13.03 2.45 7.98
N GLU A 54 13.09 1.44 7.10
CA GLU A 54 13.44 1.65 5.68
C GLU A 54 12.45 2.59 4.99
N MET A 55 11.13 2.45 5.25
CA MET A 55 10.14 3.35 4.67
C MET A 55 10.29 4.78 5.19
N ARG A 56 10.60 4.95 6.47
CA ARG A 56 10.91 6.26 7.05
C ARG A 56 12.13 6.88 6.36
N LEU A 57 13.19 6.10 6.13
CA LEU A 57 14.37 6.57 5.41
C LEU A 57 14.05 6.96 3.96
N VAL A 58 13.20 6.19 3.26
CA VAL A 58 12.72 6.56 1.93
C VAL A 58 12.04 7.94 1.96
N LEU A 59 11.12 8.15 2.88
CA LEU A 59 10.38 9.41 2.99
C LEU A 59 11.26 10.61 3.39
N ASP A 60 12.30 10.37 4.19
CA ASP A 60 13.21 11.42 4.66
C ASP A 60 14.27 11.78 3.60
N MET A 61 14.74 10.80 2.83
CA MET A 61 15.96 10.96 2.00
C MET A 61 15.70 10.97 0.49
N GLU A 62 14.58 10.37 0.05
CA GLU A 62 14.29 10.19 -1.38
C GLU A 62 13.22 11.20 -1.84
N ARG A 63 13.64 12.22 -2.55
CA ARG A 63 12.74 13.26 -3.08
C ARG A 63 11.90 12.80 -4.27
N ASP A 64 12.37 11.76 -4.96
CA ASP A 64 11.79 11.19 -6.16
C ASP A 64 10.91 9.96 -5.88
N PHE A 65 10.66 9.65 -4.59
CA PHE A 65 9.75 8.57 -4.24
C PHE A 65 8.35 8.85 -4.77
N PRO A 66 7.78 7.96 -5.60
CA PRO A 66 6.48 8.16 -6.23
C PRO A 66 5.33 7.93 -5.24
N GLY A 67 5.45 8.47 -4.05
CA GLY A 67 4.43 8.45 -3.01
C GLY A 67 3.45 9.61 -3.17
N GLY A 68 2.25 9.47 -2.63
CA GLY A 68 1.29 10.56 -2.57
C GLY A 68 -0.16 10.12 -2.67
N ASP A 69 -0.80 10.42 -3.75
CA ASP A 69 -2.22 10.17 -3.91
C ASP A 69 -2.49 8.73 -4.41
N TYR A 70 -2.82 7.86 -3.47
CA TYR A 70 -3.20 6.47 -3.74
C TYR A 70 -4.73 6.38 -3.85
N PRO A 71 -5.30 6.21 -5.05
CA PRO A 71 -6.74 6.07 -5.18
C PRO A 71 -7.21 4.74 -4.58
N ASP A 72 -8.35 4.77 -3.92
CA ASP A 72 -9.04 3.56 -3.48
C ASP A 72 -9.71 2.91 -4.69
N ILE A 73 -9.26 1.71 -5.05
CA ILE A 73 -9.75 0.96 -6.22
C ILE A 73 -10.60 -0.26 -5.85
N ASP A 74 -10.92 -0.46 -4.59
CA ASP A 74 -11.63 -1.66 -4.14
C ASP A 74 -12.96 -1.83 -4.87
N TYR A 75 -13.68 -0.73 -5.13
CA TYR A 75 -14.95 -0.77 -5.86
C TYR A 75 -14.75 -1.13 -7.34
N VAL A 76 -13.68 -0.64 -7.98
CA VAL A 76 -13.33 -0.96 -9.37
C VAL A 76 -13.00 -2.44 -9.50
N VAL A 77 -12.15 -2.95 -8.59
CA VAL A 77 -11.76 -4.37 -8.56
C VAL A 77 -12.97 -5.27 -8.28
N ALA A 78 -13.85 -4.88 -7.37
CA ALA A 78 -15.08 -5.61 -7.08
C ALA A 78 -15.99 -5.69 -8.31
N LYS A 79 -16.14 -4.58 -9.05
CA LYS A 79 -16.92 -4.50 -10.29
C LYS A 79 -16.36 -5.42 -11.38
N LEU A 80 -15.03 -5.43 -11.57
CA LEU A 80 -14.35 -6.28 -12.55
C LEU A 80 -14.49 -7.79 -12.29
N ARG A 81 -14.82 -8.19 -11.07
CA ARG A 81 -15.09 -9.61 -10.73
C ARG A 81 -16.45 -10.11 -11.22
N VAL A 82 -17.33 -9.21 -11.59
CA VAL A 82 -18.67 -9.55 -12.07
C VAL A 82 -18.60 -9.79 -13.56
N GLU A 83 -18.97 -11.00 -13.98
CA GLU A 83 -18.99 -11.36 -15.41
C GLU A 83 -19.95 -10.44 -16.19
N GLY A 84 -19.50 -9.96 -17.37
CA GLY A 84 -20.26 -9.03 -18.19
C GLY A 84 -20.25 -7.57 -17.72
N SER A 85 -19.52 -7.26 -16.61
CA SER A 85 -19.35 -5.87 -16.17
C SER A 85 -18.41 -5.11 -17.11
N PHE A 86 -18.50 -3.78 -17.09
CA PHE A 86 -17.60 -2.88 -17.77
C PHE A 86 -17.29 -1.68 -16.87
N LEU A 87 -16.13 -1.07 -17.10
CA LEU A 87 -15.75 0.18 -16.42
C LEU A 87 -16.13 1.37 -17.30
N ASP A 88 -16.61 2.44 -16.67
CA ASP A 88 -16.71 3.73 -17.36
C ASP A 88 -15.35 4.44 -17.42
N VAL A 89 -15.30 5.59 -18.09
CA VAL A 89 -14.05 6.33 -18.33
C VAL A 89 -13.40 6.79 -17.02
N GLU A 90 -14.21 7.21 -16.05
CA GLU A 90 -13.71 7.66 -14.75
C GLU A 90 -13.11 6.51 -13.95
N GLU A 91 -13.76 5.36 -13.94
CA GLU A 91 -13.29 4.14 -13.31
C GLU A 91 -11.99 3.62 -13.96
N VAL A 92 -11.89 3.70 -15.29
CA VAL A 92 -10.67 3.36 -16.02
C VAL A 92 -9.53 4.31 -15.67
N ALA A 93 -9.79 5.63 -15.55
CA ALA A 93 -8.79 6.60 -15.16
C ALA A 93 -8.30 6.38 -13.72
N VAL A 94 -9.19 6.03 -12.79
CA VAL A 94 -8.83 5.68 -11.40
C VAL A 94 -7.97 4.42 -11.36
N LEU A 95 -8.33 3.38 -12.11
CA LEU A 95 -7.55 2.15 -12.22
C LEU A 95 -6.16 2.42 -12.80
N HIS A 96 -6.09 3.19 -13.89
CA HIS A 96 -4.83 3.58 -14.51
C HIS A 96 -3.91 4.30 -13.52
N LYS A 97 -4.44 5.31 -12.79
CA LYS A 97 -3.69 6.04 -11.77
C LYS A 97 -3.14 5.09 -10.70
N ALA A 98 -3.96 4.17 -10.20
CA ALA A 98 -3.53 3.20 -9.19
C ALA A 98 -2.40 2.29 -9.69
N LEU A 99 -2.54 1.73 -10.90
CA LEU A 99 -1.52 0.87 -11.49
C LEU A 99 -0.22 1.62 -11.77
N SER A 100 -0.31 2.86 -12.23
CA SER A 100 0.86 3.73 -12.48
C SER A 100 1.62 4.02 -11.19
N VAL A 101 0.92 4.35 -10.10
CA VAL A 101 1.54 4.58 -8.79
C VAL A 101 2.20 3.31 -8.27
N VAL A 102 1.52 2.16 -8.32
CA VAL A 102 2.09 0.87 -7.91
C VAL A 102 3.33 0.54 -8.75
N GLY A 103 3.25 0.70 -10.07
CA GLY A 103 4.38 0.49 -10.98
C GLY A 103 5.58 1.36 -10.66
N GLY A 104 5.34 2.64 -10.38
CA GLY A 104 6.37 3.59 -9.96
C GLY A 104 7.06 3.19 -8.65
N ILE A 105 6.28 2.80 -7.64
CA ILE A 105 6.82 2.33 -6.35
C ILE A 105 7.63 1.06 -6.52
N VAL A 106 7.11 0.09 -7.28
CA VAL A 106 7.83 -1.16 -7.55
C VAL A 106 9.17 -0.87 -8.23
N ALA A 107 9.16 -0.09 -9.30
CA ALA A 107 10.39 0.27 -10.03
C ALA A 107 11.39 1.01 -9.12
N PHE A 108 10.90 1.95 -8.30
CA PHE A 108 11.73 2.71 -7.36
C PHE A 108 12.43 1.80 -6.36
N ILE A 109 11.70 0.89 -5.71
CA ILE A 109 12.26 -0.01 -4.69
C ILE A 109 13.18 -1.05 -5.32
N LEU A 110 12.80 -1.64 -6.46
CA LEU A 110 13.62 -2.64 -7.15
C LEU A 110 14.97 -2.09 -7.62
N GLY A 111 15.06 -0.79 -7.90
CA GLY A 111 16.32 -0.12 -8.23
C GLY A 111 17.23 0.18 -7.02
N ARG A 112 16.81 -0.16 -5.80
CA ARG A 112 17.51 0.23 -4.54
C ARG A 112 17.67 -0.93 -3.54
N GLU A 113 17.92 -2.13 -4.04
CA GLU A 113 18.03 -3.36 -3.24
C GLU A 113 19.03 -3.22 -2.09
N GLU A 114 20.24 -2.72 -2.37
CA GLU A 114 21.28 -2.58 -1.36
C GLU A 114 20.91 -1.58 -0.24
N ARG A 115 20.13 -0.56 -0.59
CA ARG A 115 19.75 0.50 0.34
C ARG A 115 18.53 0.17 1.18
N TYR A 116 17.58 -0.56 0.59
CA TYR A 116 16.30 -0.93 1.20
C TYR A 116 15.99 -2.42 1.02
N PRO A 117 16.82 -3.31 1.60
CA PRO A 117 16.73 -4.75 1.33
C PRO A 117 15.42 -5.38 1.82
N THR A 118 14.84 -4.88 2.91
CA THR A 118 13.59 -5.41 3.45
C THR A 118 12.38 -5.01 2.60
N LEU A 119 12.34 -3.77 2.15
CA LEU A 119 11.34 -3.28 1.18
C LEU A 119 11.49 -4.00 -0.16
N TYR A 120 12.73 -4.17 -0.64
CA TYR A 120 13.00 -4.93 -1.86
C TYR A 120 12.45 -6.37 -1.77
N ALA A 121 12.79 -7.09 -0.71
CA ALA A 121 12.31 -8.45 -0.50
C ALA A 121 10.77 -8.54 -0.46
N ARG A 122 10.11 -7.50 0.05
CA ARG A 122 8.65 -7.39 0.08
C ARG A 122 8.05 -7.07 -1.29
N THR A 123 8.76 -6.31 -2.11
CA THR A 123 8.25 -5.73 -3.37
C THR A 123 8.55 -6.61 -4.60
N ARG A 124 9.65 -7.37 -4.59
CA ARG A 124 10.12 -8.16 -5.76
C ARG A 124 9.11 -9.14 -6.36
N GLY A 125 8.07 -9.51 -5.61
CA GLY A 125 6.99 -10.40 -6.09
C GLY A 125 5.72 -9.68 -6.55
N VAL A 126 5.73 -8.34 -6.53
CA VAL A 126 4.56 -7.53 -6.93
C VAL A 126 4.57 -7.32 -8.44
N ALA A 127 3.48 -7.71 -9.10
CA ALA A 127 3.29 -7.44 -10.53
C ALA A 127 2.88 -5.99 -10.77
N ALA A 128 3.54 -5.30 -11.69
CA ALA A 128 3.30 -3.89 -12.00
C ALA A 128 2.42 -3.66 -13.24
N PHE A 129 2.20 -4.68 -14.07
CA PHE A 129 1.33 -4.66 -15.26
C PHE A 129 1.57 -3.46 -16.21
N PRO A 130 2.81 -3.16 -16.65
CA PRO A 130 3.10 -2.00 -17.50
C PRO A 130 2.35 -2.03 -18.84
N GLU A 131 2.10 -3.21 -19.38
CA GLU A 131 1.33 -3.40 -20.62
C GLU A 131 -0.14 -2.96 -20.49
N ILE A 132 -0.74 -3.13 -19.31
CA ILE A 132 -2.11 -2.66 -19.04
C ILE A 132 -2.10 -1.13 -18.93
N VAL A 133 -1.13 -0.56 -18.21
CA VAL A 133 -0.98 0.90 -18.06
C VAL A 133 -0.88 1.56 -19.43
N GLN A 134 0.04 1.10 -20.30
CA GLN A 134 0.23 1.65 -21.65
C GLN A 134 -1.02 1.52 -22.52
N ARG A 135 -1.72 0.39 -22.44
CA ARG A 135 -2.94 0.17 -23.21
C ARG A 135 -4.07 1.09 -22.80
N VAL A 136 -4.19 1.35 -21.51
CA VAL A 136 -5.20 2.27 -20.95
C VAL A 136 -4.87 3.71 -21.30
N GLU A 137 -3.59 4.12 -21.25
CA GLU A 137 -3.14 5.45 -21.71
C GLU A 137 -3.57 5.71 -23.15
N GLY A 138 -3.32 4.77 -24.06
CA GLY A 138 -3.72 4.90 -25.45
C GLY A 138 -5.24 4.93 -25.70
N ILE A 139 -6.05 4.57 -24.70
CA ILE A 139 -7.51 4.74 -24.73
C ILE A 139 -7.90 6.12 -24.21
N LEU A 140 -7.33 6.52 -23.06
CA LEU A 140 -7.65 7.79 -22.41
C LEU A 140 -7.24 9.01 -23.25
N ASP A 141 -6.14 8.93 -23.99
CA ASP A 141 -5.66 9.99 -24.88
C ASP A 141 -6.62 10.30 -26.05
N ARG A 142 -7.64 9.46 -26.26
CA ARG A 142 -8.65 9.65 -27.32
C ARG A 142 -9.91 10.37 -26.87
N PHE A 143 -10.02 10.63 -25.58
CA PHE A 143 -11.16 11.33 -24.96
C PHE A 143 -10.75 12.67 -24.37
#